data_5a627e526e6ba3409aeff3124498d32b
#
_entry.id   5a627e526e6ba3409aeff3124498d32b
#
_cell.length_a   1.000
_cell.length_b   1.000
_cell.length_c   1.000
_cell.angle_alpha   90.00
_cell.angle_beta   90.00
_cell.angle_gamma   90.00
#
_symmetry.space_group_name_H-M   'P 1'
#
loop_
_entity.id
_entity.type
_entity.pdbx_description
1 polymer ?
#
loop_
_entity_poly.entity_id
_entity_poly.type
_entity_poly.pdbx_seq_one_letter_code
_entity_poly.pdbx_strand_id
1 'polypeptide(L)'
;GLARTGDTVALREIVRPGDKEEPDTRRLLDPSAAWLAGNVLMGTPPPDNAPRNRLAFKTGTSYGYRDAWSIGFDGRMTIGVWVGRPDGAPVPGLTGRTAAAPILFDAFARTGKLPQGLAKAPKGTLIASNAKLPLPLRRFRPSGDFVRTGSEQTLRIQFPLNGSRIDSYGGGQGDVSPLPVRIAGGVLPLTMMVNGVTVGSIDSR
;
A
#
# COMPACT_ATOMS: atom_id res chain seq x y z
N GLY A 1 -19.42 -5.02 -5.84
CA GLY A 1 -18.61 -5.45 -6.95
C GLY A 1 -17.54 -6.45 -6.57
N LEU A 2 -16.52 -6.57 -7.41
CA LEU A 2 -15.50 -7.64 -7.40
C LEU A 2 -14.89 -7.91 -6.01
N ALA A 3 -14.52 -6.87 -5.30
CA ALA A 3 -13.89 -6.98 -3.97
C ALA A 3 -14.81 -7.47 -2.85
N ARG A 4 -16.12 -7.50 -3.06
CA ARG A 4 -17.09 -7.92 -2.05
C ARG A 4 -17.72 -9.28 -2.34
N THR A 5 -18.00 -9.53 -3.60
CA THR A 5 -18.79 -10.71 -4.03
C THR A 5 -18.07 -11.56 -5.06
N GLY A 6 -16.99 -11.07 -5.65
CA GLY A 6 -16.32 -11.70 -6.78
C GLY A 6 -16.96 -11.39 -8.13
N ASP A 7 -18.00 -10.55 -8.15
CA ASP A 7 -18.72 -10.18 -9.37
C ASP A 7 -18.23 -8.82 -9.91
N THR A 8 -18.14 -8.70 -11.21
CA THR A 8 -17.97 -7.43 -11.90
C THR A 8 -19.27 -6.99 -12.54
N VAL A 9 -19.39 -5.70 -12.77
CA VAL A 9 -20.50 -5.11 -13.52
C VAL A 9 -19.94 -4.34 -14.70
N ALA A 10 -20.64 -4.30 -15.81
CA ALA A 10 -20.29 -3.46 -16.93
C ALA A 10 -20.25 -1.98 -16.51
N LEU A 11 -19.25 -1.26 -16.99
CA LEU A 11 -19.20 0.20 -16.79
C LEU A 11 -20.32 0.86 -17.58
N ARG A 12 -21.01 1.79 -16.92
CA ARG A 12 -21.98 2.66 -17.58
C ARG A 12 -21.36 4.05 -17.68
N GLU A 13 -21.28 4.57 -18.87
CA GLU A 13 -20.79 5.94 -19.11
C GLU A 13 -21.78 6.99 -18.62
N ILE A 14 -23.07 6.71 -18.77
CA ILE A 14 -24.15 7.62 -18.39
C ILE A 14 -25.20 6.83 -17.60
N VAL A 15 -25.52 7.29 -16.40
CA VAL A 15 -26.65 6.81 -15.60
C VAL A 15 -27.69 7.91 -15.54
N ARG A 16 -28.87 7.69 -16.13
CA ARG A 16 -29.97 8.64 -16.08
C ARG A 16 -30.92 8.32 -14.93
N PRO A 17 -31.53 9.34 -14.28
CA PRO A 17 -32.60 9.11 -13.33
C PRO A 17 -33.73 8.29 -13.95
N GLY A 18 -34.02 7.14 -13.38
CA GLY A 18 -35.08 6.25 -13.92
C GLY A 18 -34.57 5.05 -14.71
N ASP A 19 -33.29 4.95 -15.01
CA ASP A 19 -32.69 3.74 -15.61
C ASP A 19 -32.88 2.55 -14.67
N LYS A 20 -33.76 1.63 -15.10
CA LYS A 20 -34.08 0.39 -14.34
C LYS A 20 -33.31 -0.83 -14.83
N GLU A 21 -32.41 -0.67 -15.79
CA GLU A 21 -31.59 -1.79 -16.24
C GLU A 21 -30.75 -2.33 -15.10
N GLU A 22 -30.98 -3.58 -14.74
CA GLU A 22 -30.07 -4.28 -13.85
C GLU A 22 -28.70 -4.39 -14.52
N PRO A 23 -27.62 -4.07 -13.81
CA PRO A 23 -26.30 -4.16 -14.38
C PRO A 23 -25.99 -5.61 -14.75
N ASP A 24 -25.52 -5.84 -15.98
CA ASP A 24 -24.98 -7.14 -16.39
C ASP A 24 -23.83 -7.51 -15.45
N THR A 25 -24.03 -8.56 -14.68
CA THR A 25 -23.08 -9.02 -13.68
C THR A 25 -22.40 -10.30 -14.13
N ARG A 26 -21.08 -10.29 -14.10
CA ARG A 26 -20.26 -11.46 -14.41
C ARG A 26 -19.42 -11.87 -13.22
N ARG A 27 -19.48 -13.14 -12.84
CA ARG A 27 -18.60 -13.69 -11.82
C ARG A 27 -17.20 -13.86 -12.37
N LEU A 28 -16.21 -13.26 -11.68
CA LEU A 28 -14.78 -13.38 -12.00
C LEU A 28 -13.99 -14.13 -10.92
N LEU A 29 -14.42 -14.05 -9.65
CA LEU A 29 -13.75 -14.69 -8.53
C LEU A 29 -14.76 -15.47 -7.70
N ASP A 30 -14.29 -16.56 -7.10
CA ASP A 30 -15.06 -17.23 -6.05
C ASP A 30 -15.30 -16.26 -4.88
N PRO A 31 -16.50 -16.26 -4.28
CA PRO A 31 -16.83 -15.38 -3.17
C PRO A 31 -15.87 -15.49 -1.98
N SER A 32 -15.37 -16.69 -1.68
CA SER A 32 -14.38 -16.90 -0.61
C SER A 32 -13.04 -16.26 -0.96
N ALA A 33 -12.61 -16.37 -2.23
CA ALA A 33 -11.38 -15.74 -2.70
C ALA A 33 -11.47 -14.21 -2.65
N ALA A 34 -12.60 -13.63 -3.10
CA ALA A 34 -12.85 -12.20 -3.02
C ALA A 34 -12.85 -11.70 -1.57
N TRP A 35 -13.54 -12.44 -0.69
CA TRP A 35 -13.59 -12.12 0.74
C TRP A 35 -12.22 -12.19 1.41
N LEU A 36 -11.43 -13.24 1.12
CA LEU A 36 -10.08 -13.40 1.65
C LEU A 36 -9.16 -12.25 1.22
N ALA A 37 -9.22 -11.84 -0.06
CA ALA A 37 -8.46 -10.71 -0.56
C ALA A 37 -8.85 -9.42 0.18
N GLY A 38 -10.14 -9.15 0.37
CA GLY A 38 -10.63 -8.01 1.14
C GLY A 38 -10.17 -8.06 2.59
N ASN A 39 -10.23 -9.22 3.22
CA ASN A 39 -9.79 -9.42 4.61
C ASN A 39 -8.29 -9.19 4.79
N VAL A 40 -7.46 -9.67 3.86
CA VAL A 40 -6.01 -9.41 3.85
C VAL A 40 -5.73 -7.91 3.72
N LEU A 41 -6.43 -7.23 2.82
CA LEU A 41 -6.28 -5.80 2.61
C LEU A 41 -6.73 -4.95 3.81
N MET A 42 -7.71 -5.43 4.60
CA MET A 42 -8.09 -4.82 5.89
C MET A 42 -6.93 -4.79 6.89
N GLY A 43 -6.05 -5.77 6.85
CA GLY A 43 -4.86 -5.84 7.71
C GLY A 43 -3.72 -4.92 7.27
N THR A 44 -3.85 -4.20 6.16
CA THR A 44 -2.84 -3.25 5.70
C THR A 44 -2.64 -2.14 6.74
N PRO A 45 -1.40 -1.86 7.20
CA PRO A 45 -1.17 -0.79 8.16
C PRO A 45 -1.60 0.56 7.58
N PRO A 46 -2.49 1.30 8.26
CA PRO A 46 -2.96 2.60 7.78
C PRO A 46 -1.84 3.66 7.84
N PRO A 47 -2.05 4.84 7.23
CA PRO A 47 -1.23 6.03 7.49
C PRO A 47 -1.21 6.39 8.98
N ASP A 48 -0.22 7.19 9.40
CA ASP A 48 -0.13 7.69 10.75
C ASP A 48 -1.42 8.46 11.13
N ASN A 49 -1.87 8.27 12.37
CA ASN A 49 -3.11 8.85 12.92
C ASN A 49 -4.42 8.36 12.28
N ALA A 50 -4.39 7.40 11.37
CA ALA A 50 -5.60 6.81 10.81
C ALA A 50 -6.02 5.53 11.57
N PRO A 51 -7.33 5.26 11.71
CA PRO A 51 -7.81 4.10 12.45
C PRO A 51 -7.48 2.80 11.71
N ARG A 52 -7.03 1.81 12.47
CA ARG A 52 -6.72 0.46 11.94
C ARG A 52 -7.98 -0.34 11.64
N ASN A 53 -7.87 -1.27 10.69
CA ASN A 53 -8.91 -2.26 10.37
C ASN A 53 -10.29 -1.64 10.03
N ARG A 54 -10.28 -0.47 9.40
CA ARG A 54 -11.50 0.23 8.99
C ARG A 54 -11.73 0.21 7.49
N LEU A 55 -10.65 0.17 6.72
CA LEU A 55 -10.67 0.15 5.27
C LEU A 55 -9.79 -0.99 4.75
N ALA A 56 -10.30 -1.72 3.78
CA ALA A 56 -9.48 -2.57 2.94
C ALA A 56 -8.85 -1.67 1.87
N PHE A 57 -7.51 -1.57 1.83
CA PHE A 57 -6.85 -0.72 0.85
C PHE A 57 -5.52 -1.26 0.38
N LYS A 58 -5.10 -0.79 -0.79
CA LYS A 58 -3.80 -1.08 -1.39
C LYS A 58 -3.21 0.17 -1.99
N THR A 59 -1.92 0.34 -1.77
CA THR A 59 -1.14 1.41 -2.41
C THR A 59 -0.37 0.86 -3.60
N GLY A 60 -0.13 1.73 -4.56
CA GLY A 60 0.73 1.50 -5.71
C GLY A 60 1.68 2.68 -5.90
N THR A 61 2.87 2.40 -6.38
CA THR A 61 3.84 3.41 -6.80
C THR A 61 4.41 2.93 -8.13
N SER A 62 4.32 3.75 -9.16
CA SER A 62 4.89 3.40 -10.46
C SER A 62 6.43 3.48 -10.41
N TYR A 63 7.06 2.79 -11.35
CA TYR A 63 8.50 2.89 -11.54
C TYR A 63 8.91 4.33 -11.80
N GLY A 64 9.97 4.78 -11.13
CA GLY A 64 10.47 6.16 -11.25
C GLY A 64 9.64 7.21 -10.52
N TYR A 65 8.76 6.82 -9.58
CA TYR A 65 7.96 7.76 -8.77
C TYR A 65 7.09 8.73 -9.59
N ARG A 66 6.51 8.27 -10.69
CA ARG A 66 5.64 9.08 -11.54
C ARG A 66 4.22 9.14 -11.04
N ASP A 67 3.75 8.01 -10.47
CA ASP A 67 2.38 7.86 -9.99
C ASP A 67 2.35 7.25 -8.60
N ALA A 68 1.57 7.84 -7.75
CA ALA A 68 1.23 7.33 -6.43
C ALA A 68 -0.27 7.02 -6.38
N TRP A 69 -0.62 5.77 -6.18
CA TRP A 69 -1.99 5.29 -6.10
C TRP A 69 -2.35 4.81 -4.70
N SER A 70 -3.58 5.03 -4.33
CA SER A 70 -4.20 4.34 -3.20
C SER A 70 -5.66 4.08 -3.52
N ILE A 71 -6.06 2.81 -3.51
CA ILE A 71 -7.45 2.40 -3.73
C ILE A 71 -7.91 1.69 -2.49
N GLY A 72 -9.03 2.13 -1.94
CA GLY A 72 -9.62 1.55 -0.75
C GLY A 72 -11.12 1.38 -0.87
N PHE A 73 -11.65 0.44 -0.12
CA PHE A 73 -13.08 0.17 -0.07
C PHE A 73 -13.51 -0.29 1.33
N ASP A 74 -14.77 -0.04 1.61
CA ASP A 74 -15.49 -0.56 2.76
C ASP A 74 -16.69 -1.43 2.29
N GLY A 75 -17.60 -1.77 3.18
CA GLY A 75 -18.82 -2.52 2.82
C GLY A 75 -19.75 -1.78 1.88
N ARG A 76 -19.51 -0.50 1.57
CA ARG A 76 -20.44 0.39 0.88
C ARG A 76 -19.89 1.06 -0.36
N MET A 77 -18.68 1.61 -0.27
CA MET A 77 -18.09 2.43 -1.34
C MET A 77 -16.65 2.03 -1.62
N THR A 78 -16.17 2.45 -2.77
CA THR A 78 -14.77 2.37 -3.17
C THR A 78 -14.30 3.77 -3.56
N ILE A 79 -13.13 4.17 -3.07
CA ILE A 79 -12.48 5.42 -3.43
C ILE A 79 -11.09 5.09 -3.99
N GLY A 80 -10.76 5.72 -5.10
CA GLY A 80 -9.43 5.68 -5.68
C GLY A 80 -8.80 7.08 -5.62
N VAL A 81 -7.53 7.14 -5.23
CA VAL A 81 -6.74 8.37 -5.21
C VAL A 81 -5.50 8.17 -6.06
N TRP A 82 -5.31 9.09 -6.98
CA TRP A 82 -4.09 9.21 -7.77
C TRP A 82 -3.42 10.55 -7.46
N VAL A 83 -2.12 10.49 -7.27
CA VAL A 83 -1.26 11.67 -7.10
C VAL A 83 -0.11 11.53 -8.08
N GLY A 84 0.08 12.52 -8.91
CA GLY A 84 1.10 12.52 -9.94
C GLY A 84 1.11 13.85 -10.68
N ARG A 85 1.92 13.91 -11.72
CA ARG A 85 2.00 15.08 -12.60
C ARG A 85 1.34 14.77 -13.94
N PRO A 86 0.57 15.70 -14.51
CA PRO A 86 -0.07 15.51 -15.82
C PRO A 86 0.92 15.25 -16.95
N ASP A 87 2.14 15.78 -16.84
CA ASP A 87 3.24 15.58 -17.81
C ASP A 87 3.97 14.24 -17.61
N GLY A 88 3.60 13.43 -16.60
CA GLY A 88 4.22 12.16 -16.29
C GLY A 88 5.66 12.29 -15.77
N ALA A 89 6.12 13.49 -15.41
CA ALA A 89 7.45 13.68 -14.88
C ALA A 89 7.61 13.03 -13.50
N PRO A 90 8.79 12.47 -13.19
CA PRO A 90 9.06 11.88 -11.88
C PRO A 90 8.98 12.92 -10.75
N VAL A 91 8.44 12.49 -9.61
CA VAL A 91 8.49 13.25 -8.36
C VAL A 91 9.23 12.41 -7.33
N PRO A 92 10.51 12.66 -7.09
CA PRO A 92 11.31 11.84 -6.18
C PRO A 92 10.68 11.72 -4.80
N GLY A 93 10.56 10.49 -4.30
CA GLY A 93 9.95 10.19 -3.01
C GLY A 93 8.42 10.16 -3.00
N LEU A 94 7.75 10.40 -4.12
CA LEU A 94 6.31 10.23 -4.26
C LEU A 94 5.95 8.74 -4.20
N THR A 95 5.28 8.34 -3.13
CA THR A 95 4.80 6.95 -2.99
C THR A 95 3.32 6.90 -2.68
N GLY A 96 2.67 5.82 -3.07
CA GLY A 96 1.25 5.61 -2.75
C GLY A 96 0.98 5.65 -1.24
N ARG A 97 1.93 5.20 -0.42
CA ARG A 97 1.78 5.19 1.03
C ARG A 97 1.86 6.58 1.65
N THR A 98 2.80 7.40 1.20
CA THR A 98 3.07 8.72 1.82
C THR A 98 2.23 9.84 1.25
N ALA A 99 1.83 9.74 -0.02
CA ALA A 99 1.08 10.79 -0.70
C ALA A 99 -0.41 10.43 -0.88
N ALA A 100 -0.71 9.28 -1.46
CA ALA A 100 -2.09 8.95 -1.84
C ALA A 100 -2.90 8.33 -0.69
N ALA A 101 -2.29 7.53 0.19
CA ALA A 101 -3.03 6.88 1.27
C ALA A 101 -3.60 7.86 2.31
N PRO A 102 -2.90 8.91 2.77
CA PRO A 102 -3.49 9.90 3.68
C PRO A 102 -4.73 10.57 3.06
N ILE A 103 -4.67 10.94 1.79
CA ILE A 103 -5.80 11.54 1.06
C ILE A 103 -6.97 10.57 0.96
N LEU A 104 -6.69 9.27 0.74
CA LEU A 104 -7.74 8.25 0.72
C LEU A 104 -8.49 8.19 2.05
N PHE A 105 -7.78 8.15 3.18
CA PHE A 105 -8.39 8.09 4.49
C PHE A 105 -9.16 9.37 4.83
N ASP A 106 -8.63 10.53 4.46
CA ASP A 106 -9.33 11.82 4.59
C ASP A 106 -10.61 11.86 3.74
N ALA A 107 -10.56 11.35 2.51
CA ALA A 107 -11.73 11.27 1.64
C ALA A 107 -12.84 10.43 2.29
N PHE A 108 -12.51 9.26 2.85
CA PHE A 108 -13.47 8.45 3.59
C PHE A 108 -14.03 9.18 4.82
N ALA A 109 -13.19 9.86 5.59
CA ALA A 109 -13.62 10.64 6.76
C ALA A 109 -14.60 11.75 6.37
N ARG A 110 -14.35 12.43 5.26
CA ARG A 110 -15.21 13.54 4.75
C ARG A 110 -16.56 13.08 4.21
N THR A 111 -16.77 11.78 3.98
CA THR A 111 -18.13 11.28 3.62
C THR A 111 -19.14 11.47 4.74
N GLY A 112 -18.71 11.82 5.94
CA GLY A 112 -19.57 11.97 7.13
C GLY A 112 -20.17 10.67 7.64
N LYS A 113 -19.72 9.53 7.12
CA LYS A 113 -20.23 8.20 7.47
C LYS A 113 -19.08 7.34 7.99
N LEU A 114 -19.34 6.61 9.07
CA LEU A 114 -18.37 5.61 9.55
C LEU A 114 -18.17 4.53 8.48
N PRO A 115 -16.93 4.08 8.26
CA PRO A 115 -16.68 2.97 7.35
C PRO A 115 -17.47 1.73 7.77
N GLN A 116 -18.18 1.14 6.82
CA GLN A 116 -18.93 -0.09 7.02
C GLN A 116 -17.98 -1.28 6.89
N GLY A 117 -17.98 -2.16 7.89
CA GLY A 117 -17.19 -3.40 7.83
C GLY A 117 -17.54 -4.25 6.61
N LEU A 118 -16.60 -5.07 6.17
CA LEU A 118 -16.85 -6.06 5.13
C LEU A 118 -17.88 -7.08 5.61
N ALA A 119 -18.59 -7.69 4.67
CA ALA A 119 -19.52 -8.78 4.94
C ALA A 119 -18.82 -9.94 5.68
N LYS A 120 -19.60 -10.75 6.37
CA LYS A 120 -19.08 -11.98 6.98
C LYS A 120 -18.52 -12.93 5.92
N ALA A 121 -17.56 -13.76 6.31
CA ALA A 121 -17.00 -14.77 5.42
C ALA A 121 -18.09 -15.65 4.82
N PRO A 122 -18.06 -15.93 3.52
CA PRO A 122 -18.95 -16.89 2.89
C PRO A 122 -18.82 -18.28 3.54
N LYS A 123 -19.90 -19.06 3.49
CA LYS A 123 -19.88 -20.45 3.99
C LYS A 123 -18.79 -21.23 3.25
N GLY A 124 -18.02 -22.03 3.99
CA GLY A 124 -16.92 -22.82 3.43
C GLY A 124 -15.59 -22.08 3.29
N THR A 125 -15.53 -20.78 3.59
CA THR A 125 -14.26 -20.05 3.62
C THR A 125 -13.36 -20.61 4.73
N LEU A 126 -12.15 -21.07 4.34
CA LEU A 126 -11.16 -21.57 5.29
C LEU A 126 -10.53 -20.41 6.07
N ILE A 127 -10.90 -20.26 7.31
CA ILE A 127 -10.31 -19.32 8.25
C ILE A 127 -9.56 -20.13 9.30
N ALA A 128 -8.25 -20.18 9.19
CA ALA A 128 -7.41 -20.96 10.10
C ALA A 128 -6.09 -20.26 10.40
N SER A 129 -5.56 -20.45 11.60
CA SER A 129 -4.18 -20.09 11.89
C SER A 129 -3.23 -20.97 11.09
N ASN A 130 -2.00 -20.50 10.86
CA ASN A 130 -0.99 -21.25 10.09
C ASN A 130 -0.79 -22.69 10.64
N ALA A 131 -0.86 -22.88 11.94
CA ALA A 131 -0.72 -24.19 12.57
C ALA A 131 -1.85 -25.17 12.24
N LYS A 132 -3.04 -24.66 11.93
CA LYS A 132 -4.23 -25.45 11.59
C LYS A 132 -4.41 -25.66 10.09
N LEU A 133 -3.60 -25.02 9.26
CA LEU A 133 -3.63 -25.23 7.81
C LEU A 133 -3.10 -26.61 7.43
N PRO A 134 -3.60 -27.22 6.34
CA PRO A 134 -2.96 -28.36 5.71
C PRO A 134 -1.49 -28.08 5.38
N LEU A 135 -0.62 -29.07 5.49
CA LEU A 135 0.82 -28.92 5.29
C LEU A 135 1.21 -28.13 4.03
N PRO A 136 0.62 -28.37 2.84
CA PRO A 136 0.97 -27.62 1.63
C PRO A 136 0.67 -26.12 1.71
N LEU A 137 -0.22 -25.70 2.60
CA LEU A 137 -0.63 -24.30 2.77
C LEU A 137 0.06 -23.60 3.94
N ARG A 138 0.84 -24.35 4.72
CA ARG A 138 1.58 -23.77 5.86
C ARG A 138 2.76 -22.96 5.36
N ARG A 139 2.91 -21.75 5.91
CA ARG A 139 4.16 -21.00 5.79
C ARG A 139 5.14 -21.51 6.84
N PHE A 140 6.19 -22.15 6.41
CA PHE A 140 7.36 -22.43 7.24
C PHE A 140 8.29 -21.22 7.16
N ARG A 141 8.48 -20.52 8.28
CA ARG A 141 9.58 -19.56 8.36
C ARG A 141 10.87 -20.38 8.48
N PRO A 142 11.92 -20.09 7.70
CA PRO A 142 13.22 -20.70 7.92
C PRO A 142 13.62 -20.52 9.38
N SER A 143 14.14 -21.59 10.00
CA SER A 143 14.62 -21.59 11.38
C SER A 143 15.84 -20.66 11.50
N GLY A 144 15.62 -19.40 11.72
CA GLY A 144 16.63 -18.34 11.77
C GLY A 144 16.02 -16.98 12.02
N ASP A 145 14.76 -16.80 11.63
CA ASP A 145 13.97 -15.63 12.01
C ASP A 145 13.33 -15.85 13.39
N PHE A 146 14.15 -16.01 14.42
CA PHE A 146 13.67 -15.65 15.75
C PHE A 146 13.29 -14.18 15.68
N VAL A 147 11.98 -13.91 15.79
CA VAL A 147 11.51 -12.58 16.13
C VAL A 147 12.23 -12.22 17.43
N ARG A 148 13.35 -11.52 17.32
CA ARG A 148 13.93 -10.84 18.46
C ARG A 148 12.88 -9.85 18.92
N THR A 149 12.09 -10.25 19.89
CA THR A 149 11.29 -9.36 20.74
C THR A 149 12.25 -8.59 21.64
N GLY A 150 13.02 -7.75 20.99
CA GLY A 150 13.94 -6.82 21.60
C GLY A 150 14.08 -5.68 20.60
N SER A 151 13.82 -4.52 21.05
CA SER A 151 13.67 -3.25 20.35
C SER A 151 14.90 -2.70 19.61
N GLU A 152 15.79 -3.54 19.16
CA GLU A 152 16.85 -3.11 18.25
C GLU A 152 16.36 -3.24 16.82
N GLN A 153 15.75 -2.17 16.33
CA GLN A 153 15.44 -2.04 14.91
C GLN A 153 16.77 -2.06 14.16
N THR A 154 17.03 -3.17 13.47
CA THR A 154 18.23 -3.30 12.61
C THR A 154 18.27 -2.14 11.63
N LEU A 155 19.40 -1.43 11.59
CA LEU A 155 19.63 -0.35 10.65
C LEU A 155 19.44 -0.86 9.22
N ARG A 156 18.59 -0.19 8.45
CA ARG A 156 18.32 -0.52 7.04
C ARG A 156 18.25 0.75 6.20
N ILE A 157 18.92 0.72 5.06
CA ILE A 157 18.68 1.71 4.02
C ILE A 157 17.41 1.30 3.28
N GLN A 158 16.37 2.11 3.37
CA GLN A 158 15.11 1.89 2.66
C GLN A 158 15.14 2.45 1.25
N PHE A 159 15.94 3.48 1.03
CA PHE A 159 16.16 4.07 -0.28
C PHE A 159 17.58 4.71 -0.31
N PRO A 160 18.33 4.53 -1.38
CA PRO A 160 18.08 3.61 -2.49
C PRO A 160 18.18 2.13 -2.07
N LEU A 161 17.49 1.25 -2.81
CA LEU A 161 17.59 -0.19 -2.57
C LEU A 161 18.97 -0.70 -2.95
N ASN A 162 19.45 -1.71 -2.23
CA ASN A 162 20.72 -2.33 -2.57
C ASN A 162 20.74 -2.85 -4.00
N GLY A 163 21.77 -2.50 -4.77
CA GLY A 163 21.92 -2.86 -6.18
C GLY A 163 21.08 -2.02 -7.15
N SER A 164 20.31 -1.02 -6.69
CA SER A 164 19.60 -0.13 -7.61
C SER A 164 20.57 0.81 -8.36
N ARG A 165 20.28 1.01 -9.63
CA ARG A 165 20.94 2.02 -10.46
C ARG A 165 20.05 3.26 -10.47
N ILE A 166 20.61 4.40 -10.16
CA ILE A 166 19.91 5.67 -10.11
C ILE A 166 20.53 6.58 -11.14
N ASP A 167 19.74 6.89 -12.16
CA ASP A 167 20.15 7.88 -13.16
C ASP A 167 19.90 9.26 -12.56
N SER A 168 20.98 10.04 -12.44
CA SER A 168 20.86 11.45 -12.06
C SER A 168 20.32 12.25 -13.24
N TYR A 169 19.06 12.67 -13.15
CA TYR A 169 18.48 13.63 -14.08
C TYR A 169 18.97 15.03 -13.70
N GLY A 170 20.05 15.46 -14.28
CA GLY A 170 20.50 16.84 -14.30
C GLY A 170 20.57 17.30 -15.75
N GLY A 171 19.65 18.13 -16.15
CA GLY A 171 19.73 18.82 -17.45
C GLY A 171 20.74 19.95 -17.38
N GLY A 172 22.01 19.67 -17.68
CA GLY A 172 23.02 20.72 -17.75
C GLY A 172 24.28 20.43 -16.91
N GLN A 173 25.41 20.86 -17.42
CA GLN A 173 26.70 20.71 -16.78
C GLN A 173 26.72 21.40 -15.42
N GLY A 174 26.64 20.64 -14.33
CA GLY A 174 26.87 21.11 -12.95
C GLY A 174 25.73 21.02 -11.97
N ASP A 175 24.50 20.69 -12.37
CA ASP A 175 23.36 20.61 -11.43
C ASP A 175 23.11 19.15 -11.01
N VAL A 176 23.79 18.73 -9.94
CA VAL A 176 23.59 17.39 -9.36
C VAL A 176 22.45 17.47 -8.36
N SER A 177 21.29 16.96 -8.73
CA SER A 177 20.19 16.84 -7.78
C SER A 177 20.59 15.98 -6.58
N PRO A 178 20.36 16.43 -5.34
CA PRO A 178 20.72 15.66 -4.14
C PRO A 178 19.94 14.36 -4.13
N LEU A 179 20.64 13.24 -3.90
CA LEU A 179 20.04 11.94 -3.76
C LEU A 179 19.47 11.80 -2.34
N PRO A 180 18.14 11.70 -2.16
CA PRO A 180 17.58 11.45 -0.84
C PRO A 180 17.95 10.05 -0.39
N VAL A 181 18.46 9.91 0.84
CA VAL A 181 18.68 8.60 1.47
C VAL A 181 17.69 8.42 2.59
N ARG A 182 16.93 7.32 2.55
CA ARG A 182 16.03 6.93 3.64
C ARG A 182 16.62 5.78 4.43
N ILE A 183 16.66 5.94 5.72
CA ILE A 183 17.09 4.91 6.66
C ILE A 183 15.97 4.60 7.66
N ALA A 184 15.93 3.36 8.11
CA ALA A 184 15.04 2.91 9.19
C ALA A 184 15.81 2.06 10.20
N GLY A 185 15.44 2.20 11.46
CA GLY A 185 16.14 1.51 12.55
C GLY A 185 17.46 2.16 12.91
N GLY A 186 18.29 1.40 13.62
CA GLY A 186 19.58 1.86 14.14
C GLY A 186 19.47 2.68 15.43
N VAL A 187 20.62 2.85 16.06
CA VAL A 187 20.80 3.66 17.28
C VAL A 187 21.58 4.90 16.90
N LEU A 188 21.09 6.06 17.31
CA LEU A 188 21.75 7.34 17.07
C LEU A 188 22.99 7.50 17.97
N PRO A 189 24.01 8.22 17.50
CA PRO A 189 24.15 8.89 16.22
C PRO A 189 24.43 7.93 15.06
N LEU A 190 23.98 8.28 13.85
CA LEU A 190 24.28 7.54 12.62
C LEU A 190 25.15 8.37 11.71
N THR A 191 26.23 7.78 11.21
CA THR A 191 27.13 8.41 10.25
C THR A 191 26.96 7.76 8.87
N MET A 192 26.71 8.58 7.85
CA MET A 192 26.63 8.11 6.47
C MET A 192 27.99 8.27 5.78
N MET A 193 28.43 7.19 5.13
CA MET A 193 29.66 7.17 4.35
C MET A 193 29.36 6.76 2.90
N VAL A 194 29.98 7.43 1.95
CA VAL A 194 29.92 7.08 0.52
C VAL A 194 31.34 6.90 0.04
N ASN A 195 31.66 5.75 -0.52
CA ASN A 195 33.02 5.39 -0.98
C ASN A 195 34.10 5.62 0.09
N GLY A 196 33.77 5.37 1.37
CA GLY A 196 34.68 5.56 2.48
C GLY A 196 34.81 6.98 3.02
N VAL A 197 34.11 7.95 2.41
CA VAL A 197 34.11 9.35 2.86
C VAL A 197 32.81 9.65 3.62
N THR A 198 32.92 10.26 4.79
CA THR A 198 31.76 10.73 5.57
C THR A 198 31.06 11.88 4.86
N VAL A 199 29.77 11.73 4.56
CA VAL A 199 28.96 12.74 3.86
C VAL A 199 27.91 13.39 4.77
N GLY A 200 27.66 12.83 5.96
CA GLY A 200 26.74 13.42 6.92
C GLY A 200 26.56 12.58 8.17
N SER A 201 25.99 13.18 9.22
CA SER A 201 25.59 12.53 10.45
C SER A 201 24.16 12.89 10.83
N ILE A 202 23.47 12.00 11.54
CA ILE A 202 22.14 12.21 12.09
C ILE A 202 22.24 11.94 13.59
N ASP A 203 22.03 12.96 14.38
CA ASP A 203 22.21 12.95 15.84
C ASP A 203 20.86 12.88 16.58
N SER A 204 19.74 13.19 15.87
CA SER A 204 18.38 13.19 16.42
C SER A 204 17.36 12.69 15.37
N ARG A 205 16.20 12.22 15.82
CA ARG A 205 15.04 11.82 14.98
C ARG A 205 14.02 12.94 14.86
#